data_5f663619f51110bc2ad959539ee12a08
#
_entry.id   5f663619f51110bc2ad959539ee12a08
#
_cell.length_a   1.000
_cell.length_b   1.000
_cell.length_c   1.000
_cell.angle_alpha   90.00
_cell.angle_beta   90.00
_cell.angle_gamma   90.00
#
_symmetry.space_group_name_H-M   'P 1'
#
loop_
_entity.id
_entity.type
_entity.pdbx_description
1 polymer ?
#
loop_
_entity_poly.entity_id
_entity_poly.type
_entity_poly.pdbx_seq_one_letter_code
_entity_poly.pdbx_strand_id
1 'polypeptide(L)'
;EKENKIRKGNKALTAAESAAVTENENPLYGCEVIPPVYVGSGAVIRPGAVIGPNAVIESGASVSGGARIRNSFVGSEASVGEGARLTGAVVCKNAKIGSGASLFEGCVIGSSARVGENAQIMPGVSVWPGKRVENGSVLSENLRYGTAYKELFDDDGISGDIGVDMTPEFAARLGAALAGLAPGGKIAVARGYNNCSAALSSAVLAGIVSAGVSAADIGPSPETAAAFAATRKMFSYVVYISGGEKTVIRIFAEGGLPLTREKERAVSGRIARSEFIRCKAAEYPFVSDMRAIKNLY
;
A
#
# COMPACT_ATOMS: atom_id res chain seq x y z
N GLU A 1 41.48 28.59 8.63
CA GLU A 1 41.15 28.12 10.01
C GLU A 1 39.69 27.64 10.14
N LYS A 2 38.78 28.13 9.32
CA LYS A 2 37.36 27.63 9.34
C LYS A 2 37.14 26.30 8.64
N GLU A 3 37.93 25.94 7.65
CA GLU A 3 37.80 24.64 6.94
C GLU A 3 38.33 23.44 7.75
N ASN A 4 39.20 23.66 8.71
CA ASN A 4 39.75 22.58 9.53
C ASN A 4 38.86 22.17 10.73
N LYS A 5 37.80 22.95 11.04
CA LYS A 5 36.87 22.64 12.12
C LYS A 5 35.72 21.71 11.68
N ILE A 6 35.43 21.64 10.39
CA ILE A 6 34.35 20.79 9.84
C ILE A 6 34.79 19.31 9.68
N ARG A 7 36.10 19.05 9.63
CA ARG A 7 36.66 17.68 9.47
C ARG A 7 36.77 16.88 10.74
N LYS A 8 36.52 17.43 11.92
CA LYS A 8 36.69 16.70 13.22
C LYS A 8 35.43 15.95 13.71
N GLY A 9 34.31 16.02 13.01
CA GLY A 9 33.05 15.36 13.43
C GLY A 9 32.64 14.11 12.65
N ASN A 10 33.28 13.80 11.54
CA ASN A 10 32.84 12.76 10.62
C ASN A 10 34.00 11.85 10.22
N LYS A 11 34.37 10.92 11.07
CA LYS A 11 35.39 9.91 10.76
C LYS A 11 34.71 8.58 10.43
N ALA A 12 35.02 8.03 9.26
CA ALA A 12 34.64 6.65 8.96
C ALA A 12 35.39 5.73 9.94
N LEU A 13 34.67 4.93 10.71
CA LEU A 13 35.24 3.99 11.67
C LEU A 13 35.72 2.74 10.94
N THR A 14 36.98 2.35 11.20
CA THR A 14 37.53 1.06 10.76
C THR A 14 37.26 -0.02 11.85
N ALA A 15 37.23 -1.28 11.43
CA ALA A 15 36.95 -2.41 12.35
C ALA A 15 37.92 -2.47 13.57
N ALA A 16 39.13 -1.89 13.45
CA ALA A 16 40.11 -1.84 14.54
C ALA A 16 39.85 -0.73 15.57
N GLU A 17 39.17 0.36 15.20
CA GLU A 17 38.86 1.47 16.11
C GLU A 17 37.62 1.19 16.97
N SER A 18 36.77 0.22 16.61
CA SER A 18 35.56 -0.14 17.37
C SER A 18 35.84 -0.98 18.64
N ALA A 19 37.03 -1.56 18.74
CA ALA A 19 37.37 -2.47 19.85
C ALA A 19 37.85 -1.80 21.14
N ALA A 20 38.07 -0.48 21.19
CA ALA A 20 38.76 0.19 22.27
C ALA A 20 37.92 1.15 23.13
N VAL A 21 36.59 1.24 22.90
CA VAL A 21 35.70 2.20 23.60
C VAL A 21 34.72 1.49 24.50
N THR A 22 34.52 1.99 25.73
CA THR A 22 33.58 1.45 26.70
C THR A 22 32.12 1.44 26.25
N GLU A 23 31.29 0.52 26.79
CA GLU A 23 29.89 0.25 26.41
C GLU A 23 29.00 1.49 26.21
N ASN A 24 29.27 2.59 26.92
CA ASN A 24 28.44 3.80 26.89
C ASN A 24 28.84 4.84 25.82
N GLU A 25 29.95 4.67 25.10
CA GLU A 25 30.46 5.68 24.14
C GLU A 25 30.57 5.18 22.69
N ASN A 26 30.45 3.86 22.48
CA ASN A 26 30.52 3.31 21.11
C ASN A 26 29.14 2.95 20.59
N PRO A 27 28.61 3.68 19.60
CA PRO A 27 27.29 3.39 19.00
C PRO A 27 27.22 2.02 18.29
N LEU A 28 28.37 1.35 18.11
CA LEU A 28 28.49 0.05 17.42
C LEU A 28 28.81 -1.11 18.38
N TYR A 29 28.73 -0.88 19.70
CA TYR A 29 29.01 -1.94 20.67
C TYR A 29 28.04 -3.12 20.48
N GLY A 30 28.61 -4.35 20.43
CA GLY A 30 27.81 -5.58 20.21
C GLY A 30 27.20 -5.74 18.84
N CYS A 31 27.59 -4.93 17.86
CA CYS A 31 27.16 -5.01 16.46
C CYS A 31 28.24 -5.64 15.58
N GLU A 32 27.85 -6.34 14.53
CA GLU A 32 28.75 -6.76 13.48
C GLU A 32 28.88 -5.61 12.44
N VAL A 33 30.10 -5.13 12.21
CA VAL A 33 30.36 -4.03 11.28
C VAL A 33 31.25 -4.49 10.14
N ILE A 34 30.75 -4.35 8.92
CA ILE A 34 31.45 -4.70 7.68
C ILE A 34 31.76 -3.41 6.92
N PRO A 35 32.99 -2.90 6.93
CA PRO A 35 33.32 -1.65 6.25
C PRO A 35 33.14 -1.69 4.72
N PRO A 36 32.95 -0.53 4.06
CA PRO A 36 32.87 0.81 4.65
C PRO A 36 31.49 1.12 5.26
N VAL A 37 31.47 1.76 6.43
CA VAL A 37 30.26 2.16 7.15
C VAL A 37 30.43 3.59 7.65
N TYR A 38 29.40 4.42 7.53
CA TYR A 38 29.32 5.74 8.13
C TYR A 38 28.19 5.78 9.17
N VAL A 39 28.47 6.30 10.34
CA VAL A 39 27.49 6.52 11.42
C VAL A 39 27.54 7.95 11.88
N GLY A 40 26.40 8.63 11.75
CA GLY A 40 26.22 10.04 12.15
C GLY A 40 26.09 10.21 13.67
N SER A 41 26.27 11.43 14.12
CA SER A 41 26.20 11.77 15.55
C SER A 41 24.80 11.51 16.13
N GLY A 42 24.74 10.96 17.35
CA GLY A 42 23.46 10.65 18.01
C GLY A 42 22.69 9.49 17.41
N ALA A 43 23.25 8.76 16.45
CA ALA A 43 22.65 7.51 15.98
C ALA A 43 22.76 6.43 17.07
N VAL A 44 21.68 5.67 17.24
CA VAL A 44 21.59 4.59 18.23
C VAL A 44 21.47 3.27 17.51
N ILE A 45 22.47 2.39 17.66
CA ILE A 45 22.44 1.06 17.06
C ILE A 45 22.46 0.03 18.20
N ARG A 46 21.48 -0.85 18.23
CA ARG A 46 21.35 -1.84 19.29
C ARG A 46 22.19 -3.09 19.00
N PRO A 47 22.69 -3.76 20.04
CA PRO A 47 23.45 -5.00 19.90
C PRO A 47 22.76 -6.06 19.03
N GLY A 48 23.56 -6.82 18.29
CA GLY A 48 23.09 -7.85 17.37
C GLY A 48 22.72 -7.34 15.96
N ALA A 49 22.80 -6.03 15.70
CA ALA A 49 22.65 -5.51 14.35
C ALA A 49 23.89 -5.80 13.48
N VAL A 50 23.68 -6.03 12.18
CA VAL A 50 24.72 -6.23 11.17
C VAL A 50 24.71 -5.04 10.21
N ILE A 51 25.77 -4.24 10.22
CA ILE A 51 25.86 -3.00 9.46
C ILE A 51 26.98 -3.09 8.42
N GLY A 52 26.62 -2.89 7.16
CA GLY A 52 27.56 -2.92 6.05
C GLY A 52 27.50 -4.20 5.19
N PRO A 53 28.31 -4.25 4.13
CA PRO A 53 29.15 -3.16 3.65
C PRO A 53 28.35 -2.00 3.02
N ASN A 54 29.04 -0.86 2.78
CA ASN A 54 28.47 0.34 2.13
C ASN A 54 27.16 0.83 2.80
N ALA A 55 27.12 0.92 4.11
CA ALA A 55 25.98 1.41 4.86
C ALA A 55 26.26 2.84 5.39
N VAL A 56 25.26 3.72 5.19
CA VAL A 56 25.26 5.08 5.73
C VAL A 56 24.10 5.22 6.68
N ILE A 57 24.37 5.55 7.93
CA ILE A 57 23.36 5.79 8.97
C ILE A 57 23.54 7.23 9.43
N GLU A 58 22.56 8.08 9.18
CA GLU A 58 22.63 9.50 9.51
C GLU A 58 22.31 9.80 10.98
N SER A 59 22.49 11.09 11.32
CA SER A 59 22.35 11.59 12.68
C SER A 59 20.97 11.30 13.28
N GLY A 60 20.93 10.86 14.53
CA GLY A 60 19.70 10.59 15.27
C GLY A 60 18.91 9.36 14.78
N ALA A 61 19.41 8.64 13.78
CA ALA A 61 18.75 7.42 13.33
C ALA A 61 18.84 6.31 14.38
N SER A 62 17.82 5.45 14.46
CA SER A 62 17.78 4.33 15.39
C SER A 62 17.68 3.00 14.63
N VAL A 63 18.56 2.06 14.97
CA VAL A 63 18.58 0.70 14.41
C VAL A 63 18.43 -0.30 15.53
N SER A 64 17.40 -1.12 15.48
CA SER A 64 17.12 -2.15 16.47
C SER A 64 17.99 -3.40 16.27
N GLY A 65 18.06 -4.25 17.31
CA GLY A 65 18.84 -5.49 17.29
C GLY A 65 18.41 -6.45 16.17
N GLY A 66 19.35 -7.26 15.69
CA GLY A 66 19.09 -8.22 14.62
C GLY A 66 18.83 -7.61 13.23
N ALA A 67 18.72 -6.28 13.10
CA ALA A 67 18.56 -5.62 11.81
C ALA A 67 19.82 -5.81 10.95
N ARG A 68 19.63 -5.97 9.63
CA ARG A 68 20.70 -6.13 8.65
C ARG A 68 20.64 -5.05 7.60
N ILE A 69 21.66 -4.22 7.51
CA ILE A 69 21.71 -3.05 6.60
C ILE A 69 22.92 -3.19 5.68
N ARG A 70 22.70 -3.36 4.38
CA ARG A 70 23.74 -3.53 3.36
C ARG A 70 23.48 -2.61 2.18
N ASN A 71 24.53 -1.97 1.64
CA ASN A 71 24.45 -1.08 0.46
C ASN A 71 23.30 -0.06 0.57
N SER A 72 23.01 0.43 1.78
CA SER A 72 21.78 1.16 2.06
C SER A 72 22.06 2.46 2.80
N PHE A 73 21.17 3.42 2.58
CA PHE A 73 21.17 4.72 3.24
C PHE A 73 19.99 4.81 4.23
N VAL A 74 20.27 5.15 5.47
CA VAL A 74 19.28 5.41 6.52
C VAL A 74 19.38 6.87 6.93
N GLY A 75 18.39 7.67 6.57
CA GLY A 75 18.35 9.11 6.79
C GLY A 75 18.15 9.51 8.24
N SER A 76 18.35 10.79 8.51
CA SER A 76 18.29 11.38 9.84
C SER A 76 16.97 11.04 10.55
N GLU A 77 17.06 10.69 11.84
CA GLU A 77 15.90 10.38 12.70
C GLU A 77 15.00 9.24 12.17
N ALA A 78 15.46 8.49 11.16
CA ALA A 78 14.75 7.31 10.72
C ALA A 78 14.90 6.15 11.71
N SER A 79 13.91 5.27 11.79
CA SER A 79 13.94 4.10 12.67
C SER A 79 13.83 2.81 11.87
N VAL A 80 14.73 1.86 12.20
CA VAL A 80 14.75 0.51 11.64
C VAL A 80 14.43 -0.49 12.72
N GLY A 81 13.35 -1.24 12.56
CA GLY A 81 12.84 -2.22 13.52
C GLY A 81 13.71 -3.47 13.62
N GLU A 82 13.43 -4.26 14.64
CA GLU A 82 14.14 -5.49 14.96
C GLU A 82 14.06 -6.50 13.81
N GLY A 83 15.20 -7.11 13.46
CA GLY A 83 15.27 -8.13 12.41
C GLY A 83 14.96 -7.62 11.00
N ALA A 84 14.75 -6.31 10.78
CA ALA A 84 14.52 -5.75 9.46
C ALA A 84 15.73 -5.92 8.55
N ARG A 85 15.49 -6.08 7.25
CA ARG A 85 16.52 -6.32 6.23
C ARG A 85 16.47 -5.23 5.16
N LEU A 86 17.54 -4.47 5.05
CA LEU A 86 17.71 -3.42 4.04
C LEU A 86 18.86 -3.82 3.11
N THR A 87 18.55 -3.98 1.83
CA THR A 87 19.55 -4.33 0.82
C THR A 87 19.43 -3.37 -0.36
N GLY A 88 20.40 -2.48 -0.56
CA GLY A 88 20.38 -1.50 -1.63
C GLY A 88 19.24 -0.49 -1.54
N ALA A 89 18.76 -0.19 -0.33
CA ALA A 89 17.59 0.64 -0.09
C ALA A 89 17.96 2.04 0.38
N VAL A 90 17.11 3.01 0.06
CA VAL A 90 17.19 4.38 0.56
C VAL A 90 16.02 4.65 1.49
N VAL A 91 16.28 4.91 2.75
CA VAL A 91 15.30 5.29 3.77
C VAL A 91 15.50 6.78 4.08
N CYS A 92 14.51 7.61 3.77
CA CYS A 92 14.60 9.06 3.99
C CYS A 92 14.34 9.46 5.45
N LYS A 93 14.54 10.76 5.73
CA LYS A 93 14.38 11.37 7.06
C LYS A 93 13.05 10.99 7.73
N ASN A 94 13.08 10.69 9.04
CA ASN A 94 11.92 10.38 9.88
C ASN A 94 11.08 9.16 9.42
N ALA A 95 11.55 8.39 8.45
CA ALA A 95 10.83 7.21 8.02
C ALA A 95 10.92 6.09 9.07
N LYS A 96 9.88 5.26 9.17
CA LYS A 96 9.80 4.17 10.14
C LYS A 96 9.68 2.84 9.43
N ILE A 97 10.63 1.96 9.66
CA ILE A 97 10.64 0.59 9.14
C ILE A 97 10.29 -0.36 10.28
N GLY A 98 9.22 -1.13 10.10
CA GLY A 98 8.75 -2.10 11.10
C GLY A 98 9.66 -3.31 11.25
N SER A 99 9.48 -4.05 12.35
CA SER A 99 10.23 -5.26 12.66
C SER A 99 10.03 -6.33 11.57
N GLY A 100 11.10 -7.02 11.20
CA GLY A 100 11.07 -8.08 10.18
C GLY A 100 10.81 -7.60 8.75
N ALA A 101 10.61 -6.30 8.52
CA ALA A 101 10.38 -5.77 7.17
C ALA A 101 11.60 -6.00 6.26
N SER A 102 11.34 -6.24 4.98
CA SER A 102 12.38 -6.49 3.98
C SER A 102 12.29 -5.45 2.85
N LEU A 103 13.36 -4.68 2.69
CA LEU A 103 13.51 -3.68 1.65
C LEU A 103 14.55 -4.16 0.66
N PHE A 104 14.14 -4.35 -0.60
CA PHE A 104 15.00 -4.86 -1.65
C PHE A 104 15.69 -3.76 -2.45
N GLU A 105 16.57 -4.14 -3.36
CA GLU A 105 17.45 -3.23 -4.09
C GLU A 105 16.71 -2.14 -4.87
N GLY A 106 17.23 -0.90 -4.77
CA GLY A 106 16.69 0.24 -5.50
C GLY A 106 15.37 0.80 -4.93
N CYS A 107 14.85 0.24 -3.83
CA CYS A 107 13.66 0.82 -3.22
C CYS A 107 13.97 2.12 -2.46
N VAL A 108 12.99 3.04 -2.46
CA VAL A 108 13.09 4.34 -1.79
C VAL A 108 11.90 4.54 -0.87
N ILE A 109 12.18 4.75 0.41
CA ILE A 109 11.16 5.07 1.42
C ILE A 109 11.20 6.56 1.70
N GLY A 110 10.16 7.27 1.31
CA GLY A 110 10.04 8.72 1.45
C GLY A 110 10.01 9.20 2.90
N SER A 111 10.28 10.48 3.09
CA SER A 111 10.31 11.08 4.43
C SER A 111 9.02 10.88 5.20
N SER A 112 9.12 10.55 6.49
CA SER A 112 7.99 10.28 7.38
C SER A 112 7.06 9.14 6.94
N ALA A 113 7.43 8.36 5.92
CA ALA A 113 6.68 7.18 5.53
C ALA A 113 6.83 6.06 6.58
N ARG A 114 5.85 5.17 6.62
CA ARG A 114 5.83 4.05 7.56
C ARG A 114 5.70 2.74 6.81
N VAL A 115 6.63 1.85 7.01
CA VAL A 115 6.59 0.47 6.52
C VAL A 115 6.25 -0.44 7.70
N GLY A 116 5.18 -1.19 7.59
CA GLY A 116 4.69 -2.07 8.64
C GLY A 116 5.59 -3.27 8.91
N GLU A 117 5.29 -3.99 9.99
CA GLU A 117 6.03 -5.18 10.39
C GLU A 117 5.89 -6.29 9.33
N ASN A 118 6.98 -7.01 9.08
CA ASN A 118 7.05 -8.10 8.09
C ASN A 118 6.60 -7.70 6.67
N ALA A 119 6.49 -6.41 6.37
CA ALA A 119 6.19 -5.94 5.02
C ALA A 119 7.40 -6.13 4.09
N GLN A 120 7.12 -6.33 2.81
CA GLN A 120 8.13 -6.52 1.78
C GLN A 120 7.99 -5.42 0.72
N ILE A 121 9.06 -4.68 0.49
CA ILE A 121 9.12 -3.66 -0.58
C ILE A 121 9.99 -4.21 -1.69
N MET A 122 9.37 -4.52 -2.82
CA MET A 122 10.03 -5.17 -3.95
C MET A 122 11.05 -4.25 -4.64
N PRO A 123 11.99 -4.79 -5.41
CA PRO A 123 13.06 -4.00 -6.03
C PRO A 123 12.55 -2.83 -6.87
N GLY A 124 13.21 -1.67 -6.75
CA GLY A 124 12.90 -0.46 -7.50
C GLY A 124 11.63 0.29 -7.08
N VAL A 125 10.92 -0.20 -6.07
CA VAL A 125 9.65 0.40 -5.61
C VAL A 125 9.89 1.62 -4.73
N SER A 126 9.13 2.68 -4.97
CA SER A 126 9.16 3.92 -4.19
C SER A 126 7.90 4.10 -3.36
N VAL A 127 8.07 4.29 -2.07
CA VAL A 127 7.02 4.72 -1.14
C VAL A 127 7.13 6.22 -0.94
N TRP A 128 6.11 6.98 -1.34
CA TRP A 128 6.15 8.43 -1.27
C TRP A 128 6.08 8.96 0.17
N PRO A 129 6.53 10.22 0.40
CA PRO A 129 6.54 10.80 1.75
C PRO A 129 5.19 10.72 2.46
N GLY A 130 5.24 10.43 3.77
CA GLY A 130 4.05 10.33 4.63
C GLY A 130 3.15 9.13 4.37
N LYS A 131 3.48 8.24 3.42
CA LYS A 131 2.67 7.07 3.09
C LYS A 131 2.87 5.93 4.08
N ARG A 132 1.85 5.06 4.13
CA ARG A 132 1.85 3.90 5.02
C ARG A 132 1.72 2.61 4.22
N VAL A 133 2.57 1.66 4.54
CA VAL A 133 2.50 0.26 4.11
C VAL A 133 2.11 -0.56 5.33
N GLU A 134 1.06 -1.35 5.23
CA GLU A 134 0.57 -2.13 6.37
C GLU A 134 1.43 -3.35 6.68
N ASN A 135 1.21 -3.91 7.88
CA ASN A 135 1.94 -5.07 8.35
C ASN A 135 1.75 -6.27 7.41
N GLY A 136 2.86 -6.94 7.06
CA GLY A 136 2.86 -8.14 6.22
C GLY A 136 2.44 -7.90 4.76
N SER A 137 2.30 -6.65 4.31
CA SER A 137 2.00 -6.33 2.91
C SER A 137 3.20 -6.57 2.00
N VAL A 138 2.94 -6.97 0.75
CA VAL A 138 3.94 -7.03 -0.31
C VAL A 138 3.66 -5.92 -1.30
N LEU A 139 4.57 -4.95 -1.39
CA LEU A 139 4.45 -3.80 -2.29
C LEU A 139 5.32 -4.01 -3.52
N SER A 140 4.70 -4.22 -4.68
CA SER A 140 5.35 -4.44 -5.97
C SER A 140 5.28 -3.24 -6.92
N GLU A 141 4.51 -2.21 -6.57
CA GLU A 141 4.35 -0.99 -7.34
C GLU A 141 4.60 0.25 -6.46
N ASN A 142 4.91 1.39 -7.11
CA ASN A 142 5.14 2.64 -6.39
C ASN A 142 3.89 3.08 -5.61
N LEU A 143 4.03 3.32 -4.32
CA LEU A 143 2.97 3.84 -3.47
C LEU A 143 2.99 5.36 -3.47
N ARG A 144 2.26 5.94 -4.41
CA ARG A 144 2.11 7.39 -4.56
C ARG A 144 0.85 7.91 -3.87
N TYR A 145 -0.23 7.16 -3.93
CA TYR A 145 -1.54 7.48 -3.36
C TYR A 145 -2.04 6.31 -2.52
N GLY A 146 -2.88 6.61 -1.52
CA GLY A 146 -3.49 5.59 -0.68
C GLY A 146 -2.52 4.91 0.31
N THR A 147 -2.96 3.78 0.82
CA THR A 147 -2.23 2.90 1.74
C THR A 147 -2.05 1.53 1.07
N ALA A 148 -0.92 0.87 1.29
CA ALA A 148 -0.75 -0.52 0.85
C ALA A 148 -1.30 -1.47 1.94
N TYR A 149 -2.35 -2.17 1.61
CA TYR A 149 -3.02 -3.13 2.51
C TYR A 149 -2.49 -4.55 2.31
N LYS A 150 -2.49 -5.33 3.38
CA LYS A 150 -2.24 -6.77 3.32
C LYS A 150 -3.41 -7.50 2.66
N GLU A 151 -4.61 -7.10 3.03
CA GLU A 151 -5.87 -7.60 2.47
C GLU A 151 -6.71 -6.41 2.04
N LEU A 152 -7.26 -6.48 0.83
CA LEU A 152 -8.11 -5.43 0.28
C LEU A 152 -9.51 -5.45 0.88
N PHE A 153 -10.03 -6.65 1.18
CA PHE A 153 -11.34 -6.86 1.78
C PHE A 153 -11.20 -7.10 3.27
N ASP A 154 -11.98 -6.36 4.05
CA ASP A 154 -12.24 -6.60 5.48
C ASP A 154 -13.61 -7.28 5.66
N ASP A 155 -14.09 -7.41 6.91
CA ASP A 155 -15.37 -8.03 7.21
C ASP A 155 -16.56 -7.22 6.69
N ASP A 156 -16.39 -5.93 6.51
CA ASP A 156 -17.41 -5.01 5.99
C ASP A 156 -17.34 -4.81 4.46
N GLY A 157 -16.31 -5.31 3.80
CA GLY A 157 -16.05 -5.14 2.37
C GLY A 157 -14.72 -4.46 2.10
N ILE A 158 -14.69 -3.40 1.28
CA ILE A 158 -13.48 -2.59 1.04
C ILE A 158 -13.70 -1.24 1.70
N SER A 159 -12.93 -0.92 2.72
CA SER A 159 -13.07 0.32 3.47
C SER A 159 -11.84 1.23 3.33
N GLY A 160 -12.03 2.55 3.38
CA GLY A 160 -10.93 3.51 3.32
C GLY A 160 -11.39 4.96 3.36
N ASP A 161 -10.40 5.85 3.49
CA ASP A 161 -10.63 7.29 3.57
C ASP A 161 -10.77 7.90 2.16
N ILE A 162 -11.76 8.76 1.97
CA ILE A 162 -11.99 9.47 0.72
C ILE A 162 -10.77 10.33 0.35
N GLY A 163 -10.37 10.25 -0.93
CA GLY A 163 -9.24 11.01 -1.46
C GLY A 163 -7.85 10.48 -1.07
N VAL A 164 -7.80 9.49 -0.19
CA VAL A 164 -6.56 8.79 0.22
C VAL A 164 -6.57 7.37 -0.34
N ASP A 165 -7.45 6.54 0.16
CA ASP A 165 -7.60 5.15 -0.25
C ASP A 165 -8.68 4.99 -1.30
N MET A 166 -9.84 5.62 -1.07
CA MET A 166 -10.98 5.63 -1.97
C MET A 166 -10.87 6.78 -2.96
N THR A 167 -10.19 6.52 -4.06
CA THR A 167 -10.01 7.47 -5.17
C THR A 167 -10.73 6.99 -6.43
N PRO A 168 -11.07 7.88 -7.39
CA PRO A 168 -11.66 7.47 -8.66
C PRO A 168 -10.81 6.49 -9.44
N GLU A 169 -9.47 6.59 -9.37
CA GLU A 169 -8.53 5.67 -10.00
C GLU A 169 -8.64 4.27 -9.41
N PHE A 170 -8.68 4.17 -8.07
CA PHE A 170 -8.90 2.90 -7.38
C PHE A 170 -10.27 2.31 -7.76
N ALA A 171 -11.32 3.11 -7.73
CA ALA A 171 -12.68 2.70 -8.08
C ALA A 171 -12.79 2.16 -9.51
N ALA A 172 -12.11 2.80 -10.48
CA ALA A 172 -12.04 2.32 -11.85
C ALA A 172 -11.27 0.98 -11.97
N ARG A 173 -10.16 0.83 -11.26
CA ARG A 173 -9.40 -0.45 -11.19
C ARG A 173 -10.24 -1.56 -10.57
N LEU A 174 -10.99 -1.26 -9.50
CA LEU A 174 -11.90 -2.20 -8.86
C LEU A 174 -13.00 -2.66 -9.84
N GLY A 175 -13.62 -1.74 -10.56
CA GLY A 175 -14.62 -2.04 -11.59
C GLY A 175 -14.07 -2.97 -12.67
N ALA A 176 -12.87 -2.69 -13.19
CA ALA A 176 -12.22 -3.52 -14.19
C ALA A 176 -11.81 -4.91 -13.67
N ALA A 177 -11.33 -4.99 -12.40
CA ALA A 177 -10.99 -6.26 -11.76
C ALA A 177 -12.21 -7.16 -11.57
N LEU A 178 -13.32 -6.55 -11.10
CA LEU A 178 -14.59 -7.25 -10.89
C LEU A 178 -15.20 -7.74 -12.19
N ALA A 179 -15.13 -6.93 -13.26
CA ALA A 179 -15.59 -7.31 -14.60
C ALA A 179 -14.90 -8.58 -15.10
N GLY A 180 -13.63 -8.77 -14.78
CA GLY A 180 -12.90 -9.99 -15.10
C GLY A 180 -13.44 -11.26 -14.45
N LEU A 181 -14.30 -11.16 -13.43
CA LEU A 181 -14.99 -12.30 -12.81
C LEU A 181 -16.37 -12.57 -13.43
N ALA A 182 -16.86 -11.71 -14.32
CA ALA A 182 -18.19 -11.81 -14.90
C ALA A 182 -18.15 -11.67 -16.45
N PRO A 183 -17.37 -12.50 -17.16
CA PRO A 183 -17.32 -12.43 -18.62
C PRO A 183 -18.70 -12.70 -19.21
N GLY A 184 -19.19 -11.77 -20.08
CA GLY A 184 -20.53 -11.83 -20.66
C GLY A 184 -21.69 -11.56 -19.71
N GLY A 185 -21.40 -11.27 -18.43
CA GLY A 185 -22.40 -10.92 -17.43
C GLY A 185 -22.76 -9.44 -17.40
N LYS A 186 -23.55 -9.06 -16.39
CA LYS A 186 -23.95 -7.67 -16.13
C LYS A 186 -23.67 -7.32 -14.66
N ILE A 187 -23.03 -6.17 -14.43
CA ILE A 187 -22.71 -5.69 -13.09
C ILE A 187 -23.47 -4.38 -12.85
N ALA A 188 -24.19 -4.31 -11.73
CA ALA A 188 -24.87 -3.09 -11.34
C ALA A 188 -24.09 -2.33 -10.28
N VAL A 189 -24.26 -1.01 -10.26
CA VAL A 189 -23.66 -0.12 -9.26
C VAL A 189 -24.76 0.72 -8.60
N ALA A 190 -24.84 0.64 -7.30
CA ALA A 190 -25.69 1.44 -6.43
C ALA A 190 -24.81 2.28 -5.50
N ARG A 191 -25.33 3.38 -5.01
CA ARG A 191 -24.55 4.31 -4.19
C ARG A 191 -25.37 5.03 -3.12
N GLY A 192 -24.72 5.57 -2.12
CA GLY A 192 -25.29 6.50 -1.18
C GLY A 192 -25.70 7.83 -1.82
N TYR A 193 -26.23 8.73 -1.03
CA TYR A 193 -26.84 9.98 -1.50
C TYR A 193 -25.88 11.16 -1.59
N ASN A 194 -24.58 10.95 -1.30
CA ASN A 194 -23.57 12.02 -1.32
C ASN A 194 -22.79 12.09 -2.64
N ASN A 195 -22.10 13.24 -2.83
CA ASN A 195 -21.36 13.50 -4.08
C ASN A 195 -20.12 12.62 -4.25
N CYS A 196 -19.44 12.23 -3.14
CA CYS A 196 -18.26 11.37 -3.26
C CYS A 196 -18.63 9.95 -3.71
N SER A 197 -19.74 9.38 -3.20
CA SER A 197 -20.24 8.10 -3.73
C SER A 197 -20.67 8.18 -5.19
N ALA A 198 -21.17 9.35 -5.63
CA ALA A 198 -21.51 9.58 -7.04
C ALA A 198 -20.27 9.55 -7.93
N ALA A 199 -19.19 10.24 -7.54
CA ALA A 199 -17.93 10.24 -8.26
C ALA A 199 -17.32 8.83 -8.36
N LEU A 200 -17.24 8.12 -7.22
CA LEU A 200 -16.71 6.76 -7.18
C LEU A 200 -17.57 5.78 -8.00
N SER A 201 -18.92 5.89 -7.97
CA SER A 201 -19.79 5.00 -8.75
C SER A 201 -19.58 5.19 -10.25
N SER A 202 -19.41 6.43 -10.70
CA SER A 202 -19.10 6.71 -12.11
C SER A 202 -17.77 6.09 -12.54
N ALA A 203 -16.78 6.13 -11.66
CA ALA A 203 -15.47 5.51 -11.91
C ALA A 203 -15.56 3.97 -11.96
N VAL A 204 -16.30 3.34 -11.04
CA VAL A 204 -16.54 1.88 -11.06
C VAL A 204 -17.24 1.49 -12.36
N LEU A 205 -18.30 2.21 -12.76
CA LEU A 205 -19.01 1.95 -14.02
C LEU A 205 -18.08 2.05 -15.23
N ALA A 206 -17.25 3.11 -15.30
CA ALA A 206 -16.25 3.26 -16.35
C ALA A 206 -15.26 2.08 -16.39
N GLY A 207 -14.80 1.62 -15.22
CA GLY A 207 -13.95 0.45 -15.09
C GLY A 207 -14.59 -0.82 -15.65
N ILE A 208 -15.86 -1.07 -15.31
CA ILE A 208 -16.61 -2.25 -15.78
C ILE A 208 -16.74 -2.24 -17.31
N VAL A 209 -17.21 -1.15 -17.88
CA VAL A 209 -17.42 -1.08 -19.34
C VAL A 209 -16.11 -1.12 -20.12
N SER A 210 -15.01 -0.62 -19.55
CA SER A 210 -13.67 -0.70 -20.16
C SER A 210 -13.16 -2.13 -20.35
N ALA A 211 -13.73 -3.07 -19.61
CA ALA A 211 -13.44 -4.50 -19.72
C ALA A 211 -14.44 -5.25 -20.64
N GLY A 212 -15.36 -4.53 -21.31
CA GLY A 212 -16.36 -5.13 -22.22
C GLY A 212 -17.54 -5.80 -21.50
N VAL A 213 -17.70 -5.57 -20.19
CA VAL A 213 -18.81 -6.13 -19.41
C VAL A 213 -19.94 -5.11 -19.30
N SER A 214 -21.19 -5.55 -19.50
CA SER A 214 -22.37 -4.69 -19.38
C SER A 214 -22.52 -4.14 -17.96
N ALA A 215 -22.78 -2.82 -17.88
CA ALA A 215 -22.96 -2.15 -16.61
C ALA A 215 -24.37 -1.57 -16.45
N ALA A 216 -24.84 -1.41 -15.21
CA ALA A 216 -26.11 -0.78 -14.88
C ALA A 216 -25.95 0.21 -13.73
N ASP A 217 -26.52 1.40 -13.89
CA ASP A 217 -26.59 2.40 -12.81
C ASP A 217 -27.94 2.28 -12.10
N ILE A 218 -27.93 1.84 -10.82
CA ILE A 218 -29.09 1.83 -9.94
C ILE A 218 -29.30 3.20 -9.29
N GLY A 219 -28.26 4.01 -9.25
CA GLY A 219 -28.29 5.36 -8.68
C GLY A 219 -28.29 5.37 -7.15
N PRO A 220 -28.69 6.52 -6.55
CA PRO A 220 -28.75 6.67 -5.12
C PRO A 220 -29.85 5.78 -4.52
N SER A 221 -29.47 4.93 -3.56
CA SER A 221 -30.37 3.98 -2.91
C SER A 221 -29.79 3.57 -1.54
N PRO A 222 -30.60 3.03 -0.62
CA PRO A 222 -30.08 2.36 0.56
C PRO A 222 -29.35 1.09 0.18
N GLU A 223 -28.44 0.65 1.03
CA GLU A 223 -27.66 -0.59 0.83
C GLU A 223 -28.54 -1.83 0.67
N THR A 224 -29.61 -1.90 1.47
CA THR A 224 -30.58 -3.01 1.40
C THR A 224 -31.24 -3.16 0.03
N ALA A 225 -31.46 -2.03 -0.68
CA ALA A 225 -31.98 -2.08 -2.04
C ALA A 225 -30.92 -2.61 -3.03
N ALA A 226 -29.63 -2.35 -2.80
CA ALA A 226 -28.55 -2.94 -3.59
C ALA A 226 -28.46 -4.46 -3.37
N ALA A 227 -28.51 -4.90 -2.12
CA ALA A 227 -28.55 -6.32 -1.78
C ALA A 227 -29.78 -7.01 -2.39
N PHE A 228 -30.96 -6.37 -2.33
CA PHE A 228 -32.17 -6.86 -2.98
C PHE A 228 -32.01 -6.96 -4.50
N ALA A 229 -31.42 -5.95 -5.15
CA ALA A 229 -31.15 -6.00 -6.58
C ALA A 229 -30.28 -7.20 -6.96
N ALA A 230 -29.33 -7.60 -6.11
CA ALA A 230 -28.49 -8.77 -6.33
C ALA A 230 -29.25 -10.12 -6.21
N THR A 231 -30.44 -10.14 -5.59
CA THR A 231 -31.31 -11.34 -5.62
C THR A 231 -31.94 -11.57 -7.00
N ARG A 232 -31.96 -10.53 -7.82
CA ARG A 232 -32.47 -10.62 -9.20
C ARG A 232 -31.43 -11.24 -10.10
N LYS A 233 -31.71 -12.35 -10.71
CA LYS A 233 -30.79 -13.12 -11.59
C LYS A 233 -30.31 -12.38 -12.85
N MET A 234 -30.57 -11.07 -12.94
CA MET A 234 -30.12 -10.23 -14.06
C MET A 234 -28.72 -9.63 -13.84
N PHE A 235 -28.17 -9.72 -12.64
CA PHE A 235 -26.85 -9.21 -12.32
C PHE A 235 -25.95 -10.32 -11.80
N SER A 236 -24.70 -10.35 -12.30
CA SER A 236 -23.66 -11.22 -11.76
C SER A 236 -23.15 -10.72 -10.41
N TYR A 237 -23.05 -9.38 -10.31
CA TYR A 237 -22.66 -8.66 -9.10
C TYR A 237 -23.40 -7.34 -8.99
N VAL A 238 -23.59 -6.88 -7.74
CA VAL A 238 -24.05 -5.52 -7.44
C VAL A 238 -23.06 -4.88 -6.51
N VAL A 239 -22.53 -3.73 -6.91
CA VAL A 239 -21.58 -2.94 -6.10
C VAL A 239 -22.37 -1.84 -5.40
N TYR A 240 -22.20 -1.70 -4.09
CA TYR A 240 -22.74 -0.60 -3.31
C TYR A 240 -21.62 0.25 -2.73
N ILE A 241 -21.72 1.58 -2.84
CA ILE A 241 -20.74 2.54 -2.36
C ILE A 241 -21.40 3.46 -1.34
N SER A 242 -21.05 3.33 -0.05
CA SER A 242 -21.71 4.08 1.02
C SER A 242 -21.46 5.59 0.93
N GLY A 243 -20.23 6.00 0.72
CA GLY A 243 -19.78 7.39 0.78
C GLY A 243 -19.70 7.91 2.22
N GLY A 244 -18.96 9.00 2.40
CA GLY A 244 -18.66 9.60 3.69
C GLY A 244 -17.17 9.83 3.84
N GLU A 245 -16.69 10.34 4.96
CA GLU A 245 -15.25 10.47 5.23
C GLU A 245 -14.58 9.10 5.15
N LYS A 246 -15.14 8.11 5.84
CA LYS A 246 -14.80 6.71 5.66
C LYS A 246 -15.84 6.06 4.75
N THR A 247 -15.43 5.69 3.56
CA THR A 247 -16.28 5.05 2.55
C THR A 247 -16.08 3.54 2.60
N VAL A 248 -17.19 2.81 2.47
CA VAL A 248 -17.20 1.34 2.36
C VAL A 248 -17.79 0.97 1.00
N ILE A 249 -17.12 0.09 0.27
CA ILE A 249 -17.61 -0.53 -0.96
C ILE A 249 -17.93 -1.98 -0.67
N ARG A 250 -19.21 -2.34 -0.79
CA ARG A 250 -19.69 -3.72 -0.65
C ARG A 250 -20.04 -4.29 -2.00
N ILE A 251 -19.74 -5.56 -2.19
CA ILE A 251 -20.03 -6.27 -3.44
C ILE A 251 -20.90 -7.46 -3.11
N PHE A 252 -22.10 -7.46 -3.67
CA PHE A 252 -23.06 -8.52 -3.53
C PHE A 252 -23.02 -9.44 -4.74
N ALA A 253 -22.93 -10.74 -4.49
CA ALA A 253 -23.07 -11.81 -5.47
C ALA A 253 -24.53 -12.22 -5.62
N GLU A 254 -24.80 -13.25 -6.41
CA GLU A 254 -26.13 -13.84 -6.57
C GLU A 254 -26.77 -14.17 -5.23
N GLY A 255 -28.05 -13.85 -5.08
CA GLY A 255 -28.79 -14.03 -3.84
C GLY A 255 -28.60 -12.91 -2.81
N GLY A 256 -27.89 -11.84 -3.13
CA GLY A 256 -27.64 -10.72 -2.21
C GLY A 256 -26.58 -11.01 -1.14
N LEU A 257 -25.81 -12.06 -1.33
CA LEU A 257 -24.73 -12.48 -0.42
C LEU A 257 -23.42 -11.74 -0.73
N PRO A 258 -22.54 -11.52 0.26
CA PRO A 258 -21.20 -10.99 0.00
C PRO A 258 -20.39 -11.90 -0.96
N LEU A 259 -19.30 -11.39 -1.51
CA LEU A 259 -18.35 -12.20 -2.27
C LEU A 259 -17.79 -13.33 -1.38
N THR A 260 -17.52 -14.47 -2.02
CA THR A 260 -16.75 -15.54 -1.36
C THR A 260 -15.28 -15.12 -1.23
N ARG A 261 -14.59 -15.63 -0.21
CA ARG A 261 -13.15 -15.35 0.01
C ARG A 261 -12.28 -15.69 -1.21
N GLU A 262 -12.67 -16.67 -2.01
CA GLU A 262 -11.97 -16.99 -3.26
C GLU A 262 -12.08 -15.85 -4.28
N LYS A 263 -13.30 -15.32 -4.48
CA LYS A 263 -13.54 -14.19 -5.39
C LYS A 263 -12.91 -12.90 -4.90
N GLU A 264 -12.92 -12.63 -3.60
CA GLU A 264 -12.21 -11.50 -2.97
C GLU A 264 -10.72 -11.55 -3.27
N ARG A 265 -10.09 -12.73 -3.08
CA ARG A 265 -8.67 -12.93 -3.42
C ARG A 265 -8.40 -12.76 -4.91
N ALA A 266 -9.30 -13.21 -5.78
CA ALA A 266 -9.16 -13.04 -7.22
C ALA A 266 -9.21 -11.56 -7.64
N VAL A 267 -10.13 -10.75 -7.05
CA VAL A 267 -10.21 -9.30 -7.27
C VAL A 267 -8.95 -8.62 -6.75
N SER A 268 -8.55 -8.91 -5.50
CA SER A 268 -7.35 -8.35 -4.88
C SER A 268 -6.10 -8.65 -5.69
N GLY A 269 -5.95 -9.90 -6.16
CA GLY A 269 -4.82 -10.32 -6.99
C GLY A 269 -4.77 -9.59 -8.34
N ARG A 270 -5.91 -9.38 -9.01
CA ARG A 270 -5.96 -8.60 -10.25
C ARG A 270 -5.56 -7.13 -10.05
N ILE A 271 -6.03 -6.52 -8.96
CA ILE A 271 -5.67 -5.14 -8.61
C ILE A 271 -4.18 -5.04 -8.31
N ALA A 272 -3.64 -5.96 -7.50
CA ALA A 272 -2.22 -5.95 -7.10
C ALA A 272 -1.29 -6.15 -8.30
N ARG A 273 -1.65 -7.01 -9.25
CA ARG A 273 -0.86 -7.25 -10.46
C ARG A 273 -1.19 -6.33 -11.64
N SER A 274 -2.15 -5.39 -11.45
CA SER A 274 -2.67 -4.52 -12.53
C SER A 274 -3.13 -5.31 -13.77
N GLU A 275 -3.68 -6.51 -13.57
CA GLU A 275 -4.16 -7.41 -14.63
C GLU A 275 -5.62 -7.12 -14.97
N PHE A 276 -5.85 -6.23 -15.91
CA PHE A 276 -7.19 -5.85 -16.33
C PHE A 276 -7.44 -6.24 -17.78
N ILE A 277 -8.59 -6.90 -18.01
CA ILE A 277 -9.09 -7.11 -19.37
C ILE A 277 -9.47 -5.74 -19.94
N ARG A 278 -9.22 -5.54 -21.24
CA ARG A 278 -9.64 -4.35 -21.98
C ARG A 278 -10.30 -4.79 -23.25
N CYS A 279 -11.45 -4.20 -23.57
CA CYS A 279 -12.14 -4.43 -24.84
C CYS A 279 -11.72 -3.42 -25.90
N LYS A 280 -12.01 -3.74 -27.16
CA LYS A 280 -11.80 -2.83 -28.29
C LYS A 280 -12.87 -1.73 -28.29
N ALA A 281 -12.59 -0.59 -28.93
CA ALA A 281 -13.49 0.56 -28.94
C ALA A 281 -14.93 0.21 -29.41
N ALA A 282 -15.06 -0.69 -30.37
CA ALA A 282 -16.37 -1.14 -30.88
C ALA A 282 -17.14 -2.07 -29.93
N GLU A 283 -16.48 -2.57 -28.89
CA GLU A 283 -17.04 -3.56 -27.95
C GLU A 283 -17.48 -2.91 -26.63
N TYR A 284 -17.30 -1.59 -26.47
CA TYR A 284 -17.72 -0.89 -25.27
C TYR A 284 -19.25 -0.95 -25.09
N PRO A 285 -19.77 -1.59 -24.03
CA PRO A 285 -21.19 -1.62 -23.79
C PRO A 285 -21.69 -0.28 -23.22
N PHE A 286 -22.95 0.02 -23.45
CA PHE A 286 -23.61 1.15 -22.79
C PHE A 286 -23.91 0.84 -21.32
N VAL A 287 -23.83 1.89 -20.47
CA VAL A 287 -24.33 1.81 -19.10
C VAL A 287 -25.86 1.93 -19.14
N SER A 288 -26.57 0.89 -18.70
CA SER A 288 -28.04 0.90 -18.64
C SER A 288 -28.50 1.69 -17.41
N ASP A 289 -29.49 2.56 -17.59
CA ASP A 289 -30.19 3.19 -16.44
C ASP A 289 -31.18 2.19 -15.84
N MET A 290 -30.94 1.81 -14.58
CA MET A 290 -31.78 0.88 -13.82
C MET A 290 -32.28 1.50 -12.51
N ARG A 291 -32.35 2.84 -12.44
CA ARG A 291 -32.76 3.57 -11.22
C ARG A 291 -34.18 3.23 -10.79
N ALA A 292 -35.02 2.77 -11.70
CA ALA A 292 -36.39 2.32 -11.38
C ALA A 292 -36.42 1.02 -10.55
N ILE A 293 -35.34 0.22 -10.52
CA ILE A 293 -35.32 -1.06 -9.81
C ILE A 293 -35.53 -0.91 -8.30
N LYS A 294 -35.14 0.24 -7.74
CA LYS A 294 -35.39 0.56 -6.31
C LYS A 294 -36.86 0.66 -5.95
N ASN A 295 -37.74 0.93 -6.93
CA ASN A 295 -39.19 1.01 -6.71
C ASN A 295 -39.83 -0.39 -6.55
N LEU A 296 -39.04 -1.47 -6.77
CA LEU A 296 -39.44 -2.83 -6.56
C LEU A 296 -39.06 -3.35 -5.16
N TYR A 297 -38.27 -2.56 -4.44
CA TYR A 297 -37.88 -2.78 -3.02
C TYR A 297 -38.86 -2.06 -2.11
#